data_360e6c4dfc8082cdb8bb2af9575606c1
#
_entry.id   360e6c4dfc8082cdb8bb2af9575606c1
#
_cell.length_a   1.000
_cell.length_b   1.000
_cell.length_c   1.000
_cell.angle_alpha   90.00
_cell.angle_beta   90.00
_cell.angle_gamma   90.00
#
_symmetry.space_group_name_H-M   'P 1'
#
loop_
_entity.id
_entity.type
_entity.pdbx_description
1 polymer ?
#
loop_
_entity_poly.entity_id
_entity_poly.type
_entity_poly.pdbx_seq_one_letter_code
_entity_poly.pdbx_strand_id
1 'polypeptide(L)'
;MVTADPSAANATRIRARYGTAVSLRHVSKQAVWNGLEARFRSHLLDSAVWGLARRYPEFSADRVVTEAQATILIALPLLLVLALCAMPVAVNALLFCLLTLTYVANVLLRVALVWLGAAPGDHPVPPACGEAPDLPLYSIIVPLHREARVVPTLVDALGRLDYPSDRLEIVFVLEADDTETIAAVQARMLDERFVVLKVPPGEPRTKPRAANYALRFLSGMFTVIYDAEDRPEPDQLRKALALFRAAPGNVACLQARLNFYNARENWLTRMFALDYALWFDFLLPGLDRLGIPMPLGGTSNHFRTDALRAIAGWDAHNVTEDADLGIRLARLGLRVRTLDSTTYEEAPVDLGNWLRQRSRWMKGYMQTWLVHMRNPARLMRHSGVSGFLGFQLFVGGTFLTGLLNPLMWAVFLCSLLFGSLPYAGLLSAPSTDFPLLGLFVGNVLFTYLAMLGPCRRGWLDLVPQGLGAPLYWALISAASYRGLWHLFVKPWHWEKTDHGRTRQPAVLFVSGGEA
;
A
#
# COMPACT_ATOMS: atom_id res chain seq x y z
N MET A 1 -36.35 -9.89 17.44
CA MET A 1 -35.09 -9.80 16.67
C MET A 1 -35.20 -8.62 15.73
N VAL A 2 -34.12 -7.89 15.50
CA VAL A 2 -34.08 -6.69 14.66
C VAL A 2 -33.35 -7.00 13.35
N THR A 3 -33.85 -6.56 12.20
CA THR A 3 -33.24 -6.74 10.89
C THR A 3 -33.33 -5.47 10.07
N ALA A 4 -32.30 -5.21 9.28
CA ALA A 4 -32.29 -4.14 8.27
C ALA A 4 -32.78 -4.62 6.89
N ASP A 5 -32.81 -5.94 6.65
CA ASP A 5 -33.33 -6.52 5.41
C ASP A 5 -34.79 -6.96 5.60
N PRO A 6 -35.76 -6.29 4.95
CA PRO A 6 -37.18 -6.58 5.08
C PRO A 6 -37.64 -7.77 4.22
N SER A 7 -36.75 -8.40 3.44
CA SER A 7 -37.13 -9.45 2.50
C SER A 7 -37.78 -10.68 3.18
N ALA A 8 -38.76 -11.25 2.51
CA ALA A 8 -39.42 -12.50 2.99
C ALA A 8 -38.39 -13.65 3.07
N ALA A 9 -37.41 -13.70 2.17
CA ALA A 9 -36.37 -14.71 2.19
C ALA A 9 -35.50 -14.61 3.45
N ASN A 10 -35.14 -13.38 3.87
CA ASN A 10 -34.41 -13.17 5.11
C ASN A 10 -35.24 -13.53 6.34
N ALA A 11 -36.51 -13.15 6.36
CA ALA A 11 -37.44 -13.52 7.43
C ALA A 11 -37.56 -15.04 7.58
N THR A 12 -37.69 -15.76 6.45
CA THR A 12 -37.77 -17.23 6.43
C THR A 12 -36.47 -17.84 6.96
N ARG A 13 -35.32 -17.36 6.53
CA ARG A 13 -34.00 -17.84 6.98
C ARG A 13 -33.78 -17.62 8.49
N ILE A 14 -34.21 -16.46 9.01
CA ILE A 14 -34.10 -16.17 10.45
C ILE A 14 -35.02 -17.10 11.25
N ARG A 15 -36.26 -17.27 10.82
CA ARG A 15 -37.21 -18.18 11.50
C ARG A 15 -36.77 -19.63 11.45
N ALA A 16 -36.19 -20.09 10.34
CA ALA A 16 -35.62 -21.42 10.22
C ALA A 16 -34.47 -21.67 11.21
N ARG A 17 -33.66 -20.63 11.46
CA ARG A 17 -32.49 -20.75 12.35
C ARG A 17 -32.82 -20.56 13.84
N TYR A 18 -33.79 -19.72 14.18
CA TYR A 18 -34.08 -19.33 15.57
C TYR A 18 -35.50 -19.67 16.05
N GLY A 19 -36.30 -20.34 15.21
CA GLY A 19 -37.67 -20.74 15.51
C GLY A 19 -38.72 -19.74 15.05
N THR A 20 -39.95 -20.23 14.89
CA THR A 20 -41.11 -19.45 14.37
C THR A 20 -41.63 -18.40 15.36
N ALA A 21 -41.34 -18.55 16.66
CA ALA A 21 -41.77 -17.62 17.71
C ALA A 21 -41.00 -16.28 17.70
N VAL A 22 -39.96 -16.14 16.84
CA VAL A 22 -39.17 -14.91 16.75
C VAL A 22 -39.99 -13.81 16.08
N SER A 23 -40.31 -12.74 16.80
CA SER A 23 -40.85 -11.52 16.24
C SER A 23 -39.72 -10.72 15.55
N LEU A 24 -39.94 -10.35 14.28
CA LEU A 24 -38.99 -9.55 13.49
C LEU A 24 -39.45 -8.10 13.45
N ARG A 25 -38.56 -7.18 13.79
CA ARG A 25 -38.77 -5.75 13.66
C ARG A 25 -37.80 -5.21 12.62
N HIS A 26 -38.33 -4.62 11.57
CA HIS A 26 -37.52 -3.91 10.57
C HIS A 26 -37.09 -2.55 11.12
N VAL A 27 -35.81 -2.21 10.96
CA VAL A 27 -35.23 -0.92 11.33
C VAL A 27 -34.17 -0.54 10.31
N SER A 28 -33.74 0.72 10.29
CA SER A 28 -32.65 1.15 9.42
C SER A 28 -31.35 0.39 9.71
N LYS A 29 -30.49 0.26 8.71
CA LYS A 29 -29.17 -0.34 8.83
C LYS A 29 -28.34 0.35 9.91
N GLN A 30 -28.39 1.69 9.96
CA GLN A 30 -27.72 2.49 10.98
C GLN A 30 -28.19 2.13 12.40
N ALA A 31 -29.49 1.90 12.60
CA ALA A 31 -30.01 1.50 13.91
C ALA A 31 -29.53 0.10 14.34
N VAL A 32 -29.39 -0.84 13.39
CA VAL A 32 -28.80 -2.16 13.68
C VAL A 32 -27.34 -2.00 14.10
N TRP A 33 -26.57 -1.21 13.37
CA TRP A 33 -25.16 -0.97 13.67
C TRP A 33 -24.95 -0.27 15.01
N ASN A 34 -25.74 0.74 15.31
CA ASN A 34 -25.71 1.41 16.62
C ASN A 34 -26.02 0.44 17.77
N GLY A 35 -26.98 -0.47 17.58
CA GLY A 35 -27.32 -1.51 18.57
C GLY A 35 -26.18 -2.53 18.76
N LEU A 36 -25.53 -2.97 17.67
CA LEU A 36 -24.36 -3.87 17.73
C LEU A 36 -23.18 -3.17 18.42
N GLU A 37 -22.93 -1.91 18.07
CA GLU A 37 -21.88 -1.11 18.68
C GLU A 37 -22.13 -0.94 20.19
N ALA A 38 -23.31 -0.55 20.59
CA ALA A 38 -23.64 -0.38 22.01
C ALA A 38 -23.43 -1.68 22.83
N ARG A 39 -23.71 -2.84 22.22
CA ARG A 39 -23.62 -4.15 22.89
C ARG A 39 -22.21 -4.74 22.91
N PHE A 40 -21.42 -4.51 21.85
CA PHE A 40 -20.15 -5.23 21.60
C PHE A 40 -18.95 -4.30 21.47
N ARG A 41 -19.07 -3.03 21.81
CA ARG A 41 -18.04 -1.97 21.61
C ARG A 41 -16.63 -2.40 22.04
N SER A 42 -16.49 -2.89 23.28
CA SER A 42 -15.19 -3.29 23.81
C SER A 42 -14.57 -4.46 23.02
N HIS A 43 -15.37 -5.45 22.68
CA HIS A 43 -14.94 -6.60 21.89
C HIS A 43 -14.58 -6.20 20.44
N LEU A 44 -15.34 -5.28 19.84
CA LEU A 44 -15.07 -4.77 18.48
C LEU A 44 -13.76 -3.99 18.43
N LEU A 45 -13.53 -3.10 19.41
CA LEU A 45 -12.26 -2.35 19.52
C LEU A 45 -11.08 -3.27 19.78
N ASP A 46 -11.19 -4.17 20.73
CA ASP A 46 -10.17 -5.15 21.07
C ASP A 46 -9.82 -6.03 19.86
N SER A 47 -10.83 -6.50 19.12
CA SER A 47 -10.63 -7.28 17.90
C SER A 47 -10.03 -6.44 16.75
N ALA A 48 -10.35 -5.15 16.66
CA ALA A 48 -9.79 -4.26 15.63
C ALA A 48 -8.30 -3.99 15.82
N VAL A 49 -7.83 -3.97 17.07
CA VAL A 49 -6.42 -3.76 17.42
C VAL A 49 -5.64 -5.08 17.47
N TRP A 50 -6.15 -6.07 18.21
CA TRP A 50 -5.41 -7.27 18.58
C TRP A 50 -5.83 -8.53 17.79
N GLY A 51 -6.81 -8.42 16.90
CA GLY A 51 -7.34 -9.57 16.17
C GLY A 51 -6.28 -10.31 15.36
N LEU A 52 -5.41 -9.59 14.65
CA LEU A 52 -4.30 -10.18 13.91
C LEU A 52 -3.23 -10.78 14.85
N ALA A 53 -2.78 -10.00 15.85
CA ALA A 53 -1.73 -10.44 16.77
C ALA A 53 -2.09 -11.72 17.53
N ARG A 54 -3.38 -11.91 17.85
CA ARG A 54 -3.86 -13.15 18.51
C ARG A 54 -3.99 -14.33 17.56
N ARG A 55 -4.44 -14.09 16.34
CA ARG A 55 -4.68 -15.16 15.36
C ARG A 55 -3.41 -15.58 14.63
N TYR A 56 -2.56 -14.64 14.34
CA TYR A 56 -1.32 -14.81 13.57
C TYR A 56 -0.20 -13.95 14.17
N PRO A 57 0.31 -14.28 15.38
CA PRO A 57 1.30 -13.46 16.07
C PRO A 57 2.60 -13.26 15.26
N GLU A 58 2.91 -14.21 14.38
CA GLU A 58 4.07 -14.12 13.50
C GLU A 58 3.94 -13.06 12.40
N PHE A 59 2.73 -12.52 12.16
CA PHE A 59 2.47 -11.52 11.14
C PHE A 59 2.20 -10.12 11.67
N SER A 60 2.08 -9.93 13.00
CA SER A 60 1.79 -8.61 13.54
C SER A 60 3.05 -7.84 13.92
N ALA A 61 3.08 -6.55 13.63
CA ALA A 61 4.13 -5.60 14.02
C ALA A 61 3.91 -5.04 15.44
N ASP A 62 3.05 -5.65 16.28
CA ASP A 62 2.95 -5.33 17.71
C ASP A 62 4.30 -5.48 18.41
N ARG A 63 5.09 -6.46 17.97
CA ARG A 63 6.52 -6.59 18.28
C ARG A 63 7.31 -6.46 17.00
N VAL A 64 7.93 -5.31 16.73
CA VAL A 64 8.66 -5.06 15.48
C VAL A 64 9.91 -5.95 15.36
N VAL A 65 10.67 -6.09 16.43
CA VAL A 65 11.92 -6.87 16.50
C VAL A 65 11.79 -7.93 17.56
N THR A 66 12.06 -9.18 17.23
CA THR A 66 12.17 -10.29 18.20
C THR A 66 13.53 -10.30 18.89
N GLU A 67 13.65 -10.99 20.02
CA GLU A 67 14.94 -11.11 20.76
C GLU A 67 16.05 -11.72 19.88
N ALA A 68 15.71 -12.74 19.10
CA ALA A 68 16.67 -13.35 18.16
C ALA A 68 17.12 -12.35 17.08
N GLN A 69 16.20 -11.57 16.53
CA GLN A 69 16.53 -10.52 15.55
C GLN A 69 17.37 -9.40 16.21
N ALA A 70 17.03 -8.98 17.42
CA ALA A 70 17.82 -7.99 18.17
C ALA A 70 19.25 -8.49 18.40
N THR A 71 19.42 -9.75 18.81
CA THR A 71 20.73 -10.38 18.95
C THR A 71 21.51 -10.35 17.63
N ILE A 72 20.89 -10.72 16.51
CA ILE A 72 21.53 -10.70 15.18
C ILE A 72 21.88 -9.26 14.77
N LEU A 73 20.98 -8.30 14.96
CA LEU A 73 21.20 -6.89 14.62
C LEU A 73 22.32 -6.23 15.43
N ILE A 74 22.62 -6.73 16.61
CA ILE A 74 23.75 -6.28 17.45
C ILE A 74 25.02 -7.07 17.13
N ALA A 75 24.92 -8.40 17.08
CA ALA A 75 26.08 -9.27 16.89
C ALA A 75 26.71 -9.14 15.50
N LEU A 76 25.88 -9.03 14.45
CA LEU A 76 26.39 -8.98 13.07
C LEU A 76 27.27 -7.75 12.78
N PRO A 77 26.88 -6.50 13.13
CA PRO A 77 27.78 -5.34 13.01
C PRO A 77 29.05 -5.47 13.84
N LEU A 78 28.95 -6.01 15.07
CA LEU A 78 30.12 -6.21 15.91
C LEU A 78 31.08 -7.23 15.30
N LEU A 79 30.60 -8.36 14.84
CA LEU A 79 31.40 -9.37 14.12
C LEU A 79 32.01 -8.80 12.85
N LEU A 80 31.25 -7.97 12.12
CA LEU A 80 31.75 -7.30 10.92
C LEU A 80 32.90 -6.34 11.25
N VAL A 81 32.81 -5.56 12.32
CA VAL A 81 33.88 -4.67 12.77
C VAL A 81 35.13 -5.49 13.17
N LEU A 82 34.93 -6.57 13.91
CA LEU A 82 36.05 -7.47 14.29
C LEU A 82 36.70 -8.09 13.04
N ALA A 83 35.91 -8.56 12.10
CA ALA A 83 36.40 -9.13 10.84
C ALA A 83 37.17 -8.09 10.00
N LEU A 84 36.66 -6.84 9.93
CA LEU A 84 37.34 -5.72 9.27
C LEU A 84 38.69 -5.39 9.95
N CYS A 85 38.79 -5.48 11.28
CA CYS A 85 40.04 -5.29 11.99
C CYS A 85 41.03 -6.43 11.74
N ALA A 86 40.52 -7.67 11.65
CA ALA A 86 41.38 -8.86 11.49
C ALA A 86 41.83 -9.10 10.03
N MET A 87 40.93 -8.90 9.07
CA MET A 87 41.11 -9.22 7.64
C MET A 87 40.54 -8.13 6.72
N PRO A 88 41.04 -6.90 6.82
CA PRO A 88 40.39 -5.75 6.18
C PRO A 88 40.23 -5.88 4.65
N VAL A 89 41.27 -6.38 3.96
CA VAL A 89 41.24 -6.51 2.50
C VAL A 89 40.19 -7.52 2.04
N ALA A 90 40.20 -8.72 2.64
CA ALA A 90 39.27 -9.79 2.27
C ALA A 90 37.83 -9.45 2.60
N VAL A 91 37.57 -8.86 3.77
CA VAL A 91 36.22 -8.49 4.22
C VAL A 91 35.67 -7.34 3.37
N ASN A 92 36.46 -6.32 3.08
CA ASN A 92 36.04 -5.24 2.17
C ASN A 92 35.73 -5.77 0.76
N ALA A 93 36.60 -6.62 0.20
CA ALA A 93 36.35 -7.22 -1.13
C ALA A 93 35.06 -8.04 -1.13
N LEU A 94 34.80 -8.83 -0.08
CA LEU A 94 33.55 -9.58 0.06
C LEU A 94 32.34 -8.66 0.17
N LEU A 95 32.39 -7.61 1.00
CA LEU A 95 31.31 -6.64 1.15
C LEU A 95 31.00 -5.94 -0.17
N PHE A 96 32.01 -5.46 -0.88
CA PHE A 96 31.83 -4.84 -2.19
C PHE A 96 31.22 -5.80 -3.21
N CYS A 97 31.69 -7.04 -3.24
CA CYS A 97 31.12 -8.07 -4.11
C CYS A 97 29.64 -8.32 -3.80
N LEU A 98 29.29 -8.51 -2.52
CA LEU A 98 27.90 -8.73 -2.10
C LEU A 98 26.99 -7.54 -2.40
N LEU A 99 27.45 -6.32 -2.11
CA LEU A 99 26.71 -5.08 -2.41
C LEU A 99 26.49 -4.92 -3.91
N THR A 100 27.54 -5.14 -4.71
CA THR A 100 27.43 -5.07 -6.18
C THR A 100 26.49 -6.11 -6.72
N LEU A 101 26.61 -7.37 -6.30
CA LEU A 101 25.74 -8.45 -6.72
C LEU A 101 24.27 -8.15 -6.37
N THR A 102 24.02 -7.70 -5.14
CA THR A 102 22.67 -7.32 -4.69
C THR A 102 22.12 -6.14 -5.50
N TYR A 103 22.96 -5.14 -5.78
CA TYR A 103 22.56 -3.97 -6.58
C TYR A 103 22.24 -4.37 -8.01
N VAL A 104 23.10 -5.13 -8.67
CA VAL A 104 22.89 -5.63 -10.04
C VAL A 104 21.64 -6.51 -10.10
N ALA A 105 21.44 -7.42 -9.14
CA ALA A 105 20.24 -8.24 -9.05
C ALA A 105 18.96 -7.39 -8.91
N ASN A 106 19.01 -6.32 -8.11
CA ASN A 106 17.88 -5.37 -7.98
C ASN A 106 17.59 -4.63 -9.30
N VAL A 107 18.63 -4.17 -9.98
CA VAL A 107 18.51 -3.52 -11.31
C VAL A 107 17.87 -4.49 -12.32
N LEU A 108 18.40 -5.71 -12.43
CA LEU A 108 17.90 -6.73 -13.35
C LEU A 108 16.45 -7.11 -13.04
N LEU A 109 16.11 -7.27 -11.76
CA LEU A 109 14.73 -7.53 -11.37
C LEU A 109 13.80 -6.40 -11.83
N ARG A 110 14.15 -5.13 -11.58
CA ARG A 110 13.30 -3.99 -11.98
C ARG A 110 13.15 -3.89 -13.50
N VAL A 111 14.21 -4.14 -14.27
CA VAL A 111 14.13 -4.21 -15.73
C VAL A 111 13.18 -5.35 -16.17
N ALA A 112 13.33 -6.53 -15.58
CA ALA A 112 12.44 -7.66 -15.86
C ALA A 112 10.98 -7.35 -15.50
N LEU A 113 10.73 -6.72 -14.35
CA LEU A 113 9.39 -6.29 -13.94
C LEU A 113 8.78 -5.28 -14.90
N VAL A 114 9.57 -4.29 -15.36
CA VAL A 114 9.12 -3.30 -16.34
C VAL A 114 8.82 -3.98 -17.68
N TRP A 115 9.69 -4.84 -18.15
CA TRP A 115 9.49 -5.59 -19.39
C TRP A 115 8.20 -6.44 -19.34
N LEU A 116 8.04 -7.21 -18.29
CA LEU A 116 6.84 -8.04 -18.09
C LEU A 116 5.60 -7.18 -17.89
N GLY A 117 5.67 -6.13 -17.07
CA GLY A 117 4.55 -5.22 -16.78
C GLY A 117 4.12 -4.38 -17.99
N ALA A 118 5.00 -4.19 -18.99
CA ALA A 118 4.67 -3.46 -20.21
C ALA A 118 3.70 -4.21 -21.12
N ALA A 119 3.69 -5.54 -21.08
CA ALA A 119 2.80 -6.31 -21.94
C ALA A 119 1.32 -6.04 -21.59
N PRO A 120 0.39 -6.14 -22.55
CA PRO A 120 -1.05 -6.05 -22.28
C PRO A 120 -1.49 -7.09 -21.24
N GLY A 121 -2.33 -6.70 -20.27
CA GLY A 121 -2.94 -7.64 -19.33
C GLY A 121 -4.19 -8.28 -19.92
N ASP A 122 -4.50 -9.53 -19.51
CA ASP A 122 -5.81 -10.12 -19.72
C ASP A 122 -6.79 -9.46 -18.74
N HIS A 123 -7.38 -8.35 -19.16
CA HIS A 123 -8.42 -7.67 -18.40
C HIS A 123 -9.75 -7.93 -19.07
N PRO A 124 -10.64 -8.72 -18.45
CA PRO A 124 -11.97 -8.95 -19.00
C PRO A 124 -12.73 -7.63 -19.09
N VAL A 125 -13.34 -7.38 -20.23
CA VAL A 125 -14.22 -6.22 -20.43
C VAL A 125 -15.45 -6.39 -19.54
N PRO A 126 -15.79 -5.42 -18.67
CA PRO A 126 -17.01 -5.50 -17.89
C PRO A 126 -18.24 -5.49 -18.81
N PRO A 127 -19.30 -6.22 -18.49
CA PRO A 127 -20.55 -6.14 -19.24
C PRO A 127 -21.10 -4.72 -19.17
N ALA A 128 -21.76 -4.30 -20.26
CA ALA A 128 -22.36 -2.97 -20.36
C ALA A 128 -23.37 -2.69 -19.24
N CYS A 129 -23.57 -1.42 -18.94
CA CYS A 129 -24.50 -0.98 -17.91
C CYS A 129 -25.92 -1.51 -18.21
N GLY A 130 -26.52 -2.25 -17.30
CA GLY A 130 -27.87 -2.82 -17.45
C GLY A 130 -27.94 -4.30 -17.87
N GLU A 131 -26.87 -4.92 -18.37
CA GLU A 131 -26.88 -6.31 -18.84
C GLU A 131 -26.57 -7.37 -17.75
N ALA A 132 -26.24 -6.97 -16.53
CA ALA A 132 -25.95 -7.91 -15.45
C ALA A 132 -27.07 -7.92 -14.40
N PRO A 133 -28.00 -8.87 -14.47
CA PRO A 133 -29.13 -8.94 -13.52
C PRO A 133 -28.71 -9.28 -12.08
N ASP A 134 -27.45 -9.62 -11.85
CA ASP A 134 -27.00 -10.17 -10.57
C ASP A 134 -25.68 -9.52 -10.09
N LEU A 135 -25.72 -8.20 -9.88
CA LEU A 135 -24.60 -7.48 -9.26
C LEU A 135 -24.60 -7.72 -7.74
N PRO A 136 -23.49 -8.24 -7.15
CA PRO A 136 -23.40 -8.43 -5.72
C PRO A 136 -23.32 -7.10 -4.97
N LEU A 137 -23.69 -7.12 -3.68
CA LEU A 137 -23.47 -5.99 -2.80
C LEU A 137 -21.97 -5.71 -2.67
N TYR A 138 -21.56 -4.47 -2.88
CA TYR A 138 -20.20 -3.97 -2.75
C TYR A 138 -20.10 -3.00 -1.59
N SER A 139 -19.15 -3.22 -0.66
CA SER A 139 -18.87 -2.32 0.45
C SER A 139 -17.65 -1.46 0.15
N ILE A 140 -17.75 -0.17 0.40
CA ILE A 140 -16.66 0.80 0.32
C ILE A 140 -16.35 1.27 1.73
N ILE A 141 -15.11 1.12 2.17
CA ILE A 141 -14.62 1.68 3.45
C ILE A 141 -13.87 2.97 3.15
N VAL A 142 -14.22 4.03 3.83
CA VAL A 142 -13.53 5.33 3.73
C VAL A 142 -13.18 5.81 5.14
N PRO A 143 -11.97 5.52 5.63
CA PRO A 143 -11.50 6.05 6.90
C PRO A 143 -11.21 7.54 6.79
N LEU A 144 -11.80 8.35 7.67
CA LEU A 144 -11.65 9.80 7.68
C LEU A 144 -11.16 10.26 9.05
N HIS A 145 -10.09 11.05 9.08
CA HIS A 145 -9.59 11.68 10.30
C HIS A 145 -9.00 13.06 10.01
N ARG A 146 -9.65 14.12 10.49
CA ARG A 146 -9.31 15.53 10.23
C ARG A 146 -9.27 15.85 8.73
N GLU A 147 -10.33 15.43 8.02
CA GLU A 147 -10.46 15.55 6.56
C GLU A 147 -11.69 16.38 6.13
N ALA A 148 -12.20 17.25 7.00
CA ALA A 148 -13.41 18.05 6.73
C ALA A 148 -13.38 18.78 5.38
N ARG A 149 -12.20 19.25 4.94
CA ARG A 149 -12.03 20.03 3.69
C ARG A 149 -12.27 19.20 2.43
N VAL A 150 -11.93 17.92 2.45
CA VAL A 150 -12.02 17.06 1.25
C VAL A 150 -13.34 16.28 1.18
N VAL A 151 -14.13 16.24 2.26
CA VAL A 151 -15.44 15.55 2.29
C VAL A 151 -16.35 15.93 1.10
N PRO A 152 -16.52 17.19 0.70
CA PRO A 152 -17.39 17.52 -0.42
C PRO A 152 -16.97 16.86 -1.74
N THR A 153 -15.69 16.94 -2.07
CA THR A 153 -15.15 16.36 -3.32
C THR A 153 -15.13 14.85 -3.29
N LEU A 154 -14.92 14.25 -2.12
CA LEU A 154 -15.00 12.81 -1.91
C LEU A 154 -16.42 12.28 -2.15
N VAL A 155 -17.44 12.90 -1.56
CA VAL A 155 -18.85 12.50 -1.75
C VAL A 155 -19.22 12.57 -3.22
N ASP A 156 -18.81 13.66 -3.91
CA ASP A 156 -19.06 13.83 -5.34
C ASP A 156 -18.34 12.77 -6.19
N ALA A 157 -17.11 12.38 -5.84
CA ALA A 157 -16.36 11.33 -6.53
C ALA A 157 -17.01 9.95 -6.35
N LEU A 158 -17.38 9.59 -5.11
CA LEU A 158 -18.06 8.33 -4.82
C LEU A 158 -19.47 8.26 -5.42
N GLY A 159 -20.14 9.42 -5.51
CA GLY A 159 -21.46 9.53 -6.15
C GLY A 159 -21.46 9.22 -7.65
N ARG A 160 -20.29 9.34 -8.33
CA ARG A 160 -20.14 9.05 -9.78
C ARG A 160 -19.81 7.60 -10.09
N LEU A 161 -19.62 6.76 -9.09
CA LEU A 161 -19.33 5.34 -9.33
C LEU A 161 -20.50 4.68 -10.08
N ASP A 162 -20.18 4.05 -11.20
CA ASP A 162 -21.13 3.28 -12.01
C ASP A 162 -21.43 1.93 -11.37
N TYR A 163 -22.26 1.98 -10.33
CA TYR A 163 -22.76 0.79 -9.63
C TYR A 163 -24.15 1.09 -9.05
N PRO A 164 -25.10 0.14 -9.10
CA PRO A 164 -26.46 0.38 -8.59
C PRO A 164 -26.45 0.80 -7.13
N SER A 165 -27.21 1.83 -6.80
CA SER A 165 -27.24 2.42 -5.46
C SER A 165 -27.74 1.45 -4.39
N ASP A 166 -28.68 0.56 -4.72
CA ASP A 166 -29.22 -0.50 -3.85
C ASP A 166 -28.22 -1.67 -3.64
N ARG A 167 -27.15 -1.71 -4.41
CA ARG A 167 -26.07 -2.70 -4.34
C ARG A 167 -24.74 -2.11 -3.84
N LEU A 168 -24.77 -0.88 -3.33
CA LEU A 168 -23.59 -0.16 -2.86
C LEU A 168 -23.75 0.23 -1.38
N GLU A 169 -22.75 -0.09 -0.57
CA GLU A 169 -22.65 0.28 0.84
C GLU A 169 -21.39 1.10 1.04
N ILE A 170 -21.53 2.41 1.26
CA ILE A 170 -20.41 3.34 1.46
C ILE A 170 -20.33 3.68 2.95
N VAL A 171 -19.24 3.28 3.59
CA VAL A 171 -19.06 3.42 5.04
C VAL A 171 -18.00 4.47 5.32
N PHE A 172 -18.44 5.65 5.77
CA PHE A 172 -17.54 6.65 6.33
C PHE A 172 -17.17 6.26 7.76
N VAL A 173 -15.89 5.99 7.96
CA VAL A 173 -15.35 5.54 9.25
C VAL A 173 -14.64 6.71 9.91
N LEU A 174 -15.27 7.30 10.92
CA LEU A 174 -14.87 8.54 11.58
C LEU A 174 -14.38 8.26 13.01
N GLU A 175 -13.31 8.93 13.43
CA GLU A 175 -12.96 8.95 14.86
C GLU A 175 -14.04 9.73 15.61
N ALA A 176 -14.55 9.18 16.72
CA ALA A 176 -15.70 9.74 17.43
C ALA A 176 -15.46 11.14 18.03
N ASP A 177 -14.20 11.51 18.24
CA ASP A 177 -13.77 12.82 18.73
C ASP A 177 -13.44 13.84 17.61
N ASP A 178 -13.51 13.44 16.34
CA ASP A 178 -13.31 14.34 15.19
C ASP A 178 -14.60 15.07 14.80
N THR A 179 -15.00 16.02 15.63
CA THR A 179 -16.27 16.76 15.49
C THR A 179 -16.35 17.55 14.19
N GLU A 180 -15.22 18.07 13.69
CA GLU A 180 -15.16 18.88 12.47
C GLU A 180 -15.46 18.05 11.23
N THR A 181 -14.82 16.89 11.08
CA THR A 181 -15.09 15.98 9.94
C THR A 181 -16.49 15.38 10.04
N ILE A 182 -16.97 15.05 11.25
CA ILE A 182 -18.34 14.57 11.47
C ILE A 182 -19.35 15.61 11.00
N ALA A 183 -19.17 16.87 11.36
CA ALA A 183 -20.06 17.96 10.95
C ALA A 183 -20.05 18.16 9.43
N ALA A 184 -18.87 18.09 8.79
CA ALA A 184 -18.74 18.18 7.34
C ALA A 184 -19.50 17.07 6.59
N VAL A 185 -19.42 15.81 7.10
CA VAL A 185 -20.17 14.68 6.54
C VAL A 185 -21.68 14.85 6.72
N GLN A 186 -22.13 15.28 7.92
CA GLN A 186 -23.55 15.48 8.21
C GLN A 186 -24.18 16.58 7.37
N ALA A 187 -23.41 17.63 7.03
CA ALA A 187 -23.87 18.73 6.19
C ALA A 187 -24.17 18.33 4.74
N ARG A 188 -23.77 17.13 4.28
CA ARG A 188 -23.88 16.70 2.86
C ARG A 188 -25.15 15.94 2.51
N MET A 189 -26.18 15.89 3.30
CA MET A 189 -27.48 15.25 2.98
C MET A 189 -27.29 13.93 2.20
N LEU A 190 -26.56 12.98 2.81
CA LEU A 190 -26.19 11.71 2.20
C LEU A 190 -27.43 10.82 1.95
N ASP A 191 -27.44 10.11 0.82
CA ASP A 191 -28.47 9.11 0.53
C ASP A 191 -28.25 7.79 1.32
N GLU A 192 -29.17 6.83 1.14
CA GLU A 192 -29.19 5.56 1.90
C GLU A 192 -27.97 4.66 1.66
N ARG A 193 -27.19 4.90 0.59
CA ARG A 193 -25.93 4.15 0.34
C ARG A 193 -24.88 4.44 1.38
N PHE A 194 -24.91 5.66 1.96
CA PHE A 194 -23.92 6.14 2.89
C PHE A 194 -24.29 5.78 4.34
N VAL A 195 -23.34 5.20 5.03
CA VAL A 195 -23.47 4.85 6.45
C VAL A 195 -22.31 5.51 7.21
N VAL A 196 -22.61 6.13 8.33
CA VAL A 196 -21.59 6.74 9.19
C VAL A 196 -21.30 5.82 10.37
N LEU A 197 -20.05 5.38 10.49
CA LEU A 197 -19.57 4.57 11.60
C LEU A 197 -18.55 5.38 12.43
N LYS A 198 -18.86 5.59 13.70
CA LYS A 198 -17.98 6.33 14.62
C LYS A 198 -17.14 5.34 15.41
N VAL A 199 -15.82 5.39 15.21
CA VAL A 199 -14.87 4.55 15.94
C VAL A 199 -14.55 5.22 17.28
N PRO A 200 -14.74 4.52 18.41
CA PRO A 200 -14.41 5.07 19.72
C PRO A 200 -12.91 5.35 19.86
N PRO A 201 -12.53 6.35 20.68
CA PRO A 201 -11.12 6.63 20.95
C PRO A 201 -10.37 5.40 21.48
N GLY A 202 -9.10 5.25 21.09
CA GLY A 202 -8.25 4.11 21.51
C GLY A 202 -6.90 4.13 20.79
N GLU A 203 -5.94 3.37 21.34
CA GLU A 203 -4.61 3.24 20.77
C GLU A 203 -4.38 1.84 20.18
N PRO A 204 -3.56 1.71 19.13
CA PRO A 204 -2.95 2.80 18.34
C PRO A 204 -4.02 3.51 17.48
N ARG A 205 -3.94 4.85 17.36
CA ARG A 205 -4.85 5.62 16.50
C ARG A 205 -4.34 5.56 15.05
N THR A 206 -4.80 4.58 14.31
CA THR A 206 -4.33 4.28 12.96
C THR A 206 -5.48 3.98 12.00
N LYS A 207 -5.26 4.22 10.70
CA LYS A 207 -6.19 3.86 9.62
C LYS A 207 -6.58 2.37 9.67
N PRO A 208 -5.64 1.40 9.81
CA PRO A 208 -5.99 -0.02 9.88
C PRO A 208 -6.88 -0.38 11.08
N ARG A 209 -6.73 0.25 12.24
CA ARG A 209 -7.65 0.05 13.37
C ARG A 209 -9.08 0.45 12.98
N ALA A 210 -9.25 1.62 12.38
CA ALA A 210 -10.55 2.11 11.95
C ALA A 210 -11.17 1.20 10.88
N ALA A 211 -10.37 0.79 9.87
CA ALA A 211 -10.81 -0.13 8.83
C ALA A 211 -11.18 -1.52 9.37
N ASN A 212 -10.43 -2.07 10.34
CA ASN A 212 -10.75 -3.34 11.00
C ASN A 212 -12.04 -3.26 11.82
N TYR A 213 -12.29 -2.13 12.47
CA TYR A 213 -13.53 -1.90 13.20
C TYR A 213 -14.72 -1.93 12.23
N ALA A 214 -14.62 -1.23 11.10
CA ALA A 214 -15.66 -1.21 10.07
C ALA A 214 -15.88 -2.58 9.42
N LEU A 215 -14.81 -3.36 9.17
CA LEU A 215 -14.87 -4.67 8.52
C LEU A 215 -15.86 -5.64 9.16
N ARG A 216 -16.15 -5.49 10.47
CA ARG A 216 -17.10 -6.33 11.20
C ARG A 216 -18.56 -6.04 10.85
N PHE A 217 -18.85 -4.85 10.33
CA PHE A 217 -20.20 -4.40 10.01
C PHE A 217 -20.56 -4.59 8.53
N LEU A 218 -19.59 -4.70 7.65
CA LEU A 218 -19.81 -4.75 6.21
C LEU A 218 -20.70 -5.94 5.80
N SER A 219 -21.51 -5.70 4.78
CA SER A 219 -22.44 -6.72 4.25
C SER A 219 -22.06 -7.16 2.82
N GLY A 220 -21.18 -6.41 2.14
CA GLY A 220 -20.79 -6.66 0.76
C GLY A 220 -20.00 -7.95 0.56
N MET A 221 -20.25 -8.63 -0.58
CA MET A 221 -19.43 -9.76 -1.03
C MET A 221 -18.00 -9.32 -1.33
N PHE A 222 -17.86 -8.10 -1.85
CA PHE A 222 -16.59 -7.46 -2.12
C PHE A 222 -16.46 -6.19 -1.28
N THR A 223 -15.23 -5.85 -0.93
CA THR A 223 -14.89 -4.65 -0.16
C THR A 223 -13.76 -3.93 -0.84
N VAL A 224 -13.87 -2.59 -0.99
CA VAL A 224 -12.77 -1.73 -1.38
C VAL A 224 -12.51 -0.69 -0.30
N ILE A 225 -11.25 -0.30 -0.13
CA ILE A 225 -10.87 0.82 0.72
C ILE A 225 -10.45 1.99 -0.16
N TYR A 226 -10.99 3.19 0.14
CA TYR A 226 -10.59 4.45 -0.48
C TYR A 226 -10.13 5.44 0.59
N ASP A 227 -9.17 6.29 0.25
CA ASP A 227 -8.72 7.39 1.08
C ASP A 227 -9.58 8.66 0.85
N ALA A 228 -9.42 9.64 1.70
CA ALA A 228 -10.26 10.84 1.71
C ALA A 228 -10.15 11.67 0.42
N GLU A 229 -8.98 11.66 -0.20
CA GLU A 229 -8.65 12.41 -1.42
C GLU A 229 -8.88 11.64 -2.73
N ASP A 230 -9.32 10.39 -2.64
CA ASP A 230 -9.41 9.48 -3.77
C ASP A 230 -10.49 9.86 -4.78
N ARG A 231 -10.14 9.68 -6.05
CA ARG A 231 -11.03 9.83 -7.21
C ARG A 231 -10.87 8.62 -8.11
N PRO A 232 -11.58 7.53 -7.81
CA PRO A 232 -11.57 6.34 -8.66
C PRO A 232 -12.26 6.62 -10.00
N GLU A 233 -11.83 5.91 -11.04
CA GLU A 233 -12.60 5.86 -12.30
C GLU A 233 -14.00 5.34 -12.03
N PRO A 234 -15.04 5.91 -12.70
CA PRO A 234 -16.44 5.54 -12.44
C PRO A 234 -16.74 4.05 -12.59
N ASP A 235 -16.13 3.38 -13.56
CA ASP A 235 -16.36 1.97 -13.88
C ASP A 235 -15.47 0.98 -13.08
N GLN A 236 -14.68 1.49 -12.13
CA GLN A 236 -13.68 0.69 -11.40
C GLN A 236 -14.28 -0.53 -10.69
N LEU A 237 -15.46 -0.37 -10.05
CA LEU A 237 -16.13 -1.49 -9.36
C LEU A 237 -16.57 -2.58 -10.33
N ARG A 238 -17.04 -2.21 -11.52
CA ARG A 238 -17.44 -3.17 -12.57
C ARG A 238 -16.23 -3.90 -13.13
N LYS A 239 -15.14 -3.19 -13.41
CA LYS A 239 -13.86 -3.79 -13.83
C LYS A 239 -13.34 -4.78 -12.77
N ALA A 240 -13.39 -4.40 -11.50
CA ALA A 240 -12.98 -5.27 -10.41
C ALA A 240 -13.85 -6.53 -10.32
N LEU A 241 -15.16 -6.39 -10.42
CA LEU A 241 -16.09 -7.52 -10.40
C LEU A 241 -15.86 -8.46 -11.60
N ALA A 242 -15.68 -7.93 -12.79
CA ALA A 242 -15.40 -8.71 -13.99
C ALA A 242 -14.11 -9.53 -13.83
N LEU A 243 -13.06 -8.91 -13.30
CA LEU A 243 -11.80 -9.59 -13.05
C LEU A 243 -11.92 -10.65 -11.93
N PHE A 244 -12.66 -10.39 -10.84
CA PHE A 244 -12.91 -11.39 -9.79
C PHE A 244 -13.70 -12.59 -10.28
N ARG A 245 -14.63 -12.39 -11.22
CA ARG A 245 -15.41 -13.48 -11.84
C ARG A 245 -14.57 -14.36 -12.76
N ALA A 246 -13.65 -13.74 -13.49
CA ALA A 246 -12.74 -14.46 -14.40
C ALA A 246 -11.54 -15.09 -13.68
N ALA A 247 -11.17 -14.59 -12.50
CA ALA A 247 -9.99 -15.01 -11.77
C ALA A 247 -10.24 -16.30 -10.96
N PRO A 248 -9.20 -17.13 -10.74
CA PRO A 248 -9.27 -18.26 -9.82
C PRO A 248 -9.71 -17.85 -8.42
N GLY A 249 -10.36 -18.77 -7.68
CA GLY A 249 -10.92 -18.49 -6.34
C GLY A 249 -9.90 -18.07 -5.28
N ASN A 250 -8.61 -18.36 -5.46
CA ASN A 250 -7.53 -17.95 -4.58
C ASN A 250 -7.07 -16.48 -4.81
N VAL A 251 -7.58 -15.79 -5.84
CA VAL A 251 -7.39 -14.34 -5.99
C VAL A 251 -8.27 -13.62 -4.99
N ALA A 252 -7.66 -13.14 -3.91
CA ALA A 252 -8.35 -12.51 -2.78
C ALA A 252 -8.37 -10.99 -2.86
N CYS A 253 -7.42 -10.39 -3.60
CA CYS A 253 -7.30 -8.95 -3.72
C CYS A 253 -6.98 -8.53 -5.16
N LEU A 254 -7.51 -7.37 -5.56
CA LEU A 254 -7.13 -6.65 -6.77
C LEU A 254 -6.65 -5.27 -6.39
N GLN A 255 -5.45 -4.90 -6.84
CA GLN A 255 -4.87 -3.57 -6.66
C GLN A 255 -5.13 -2.74 -7.91
N ALA A 256 -5.91 -1.68 -7.81
CA ALA A 256 -6.05 -0.69 -8.88
C ALA A 256 -4.78 0.18 -8.99
N ARG A 257 -4.58 0.80 -10.14
CA ARG A 257 -3.47 1.75 -10.34
C ARG A 257 -3.74 3.03 -9.57
N LEU A 258 -2.68 3.64 -9.07
CA LEU A 258 -2.75 4.93 -8.39
C LEU A 258 -1.92 5.96 -9.17
N ASN A 259 -2.40 7.21 -9.20
CA ASN A 259 -1.60 8.37 -9.61
C ASN A 259 -2.24 9.66 -9.10
N PHE A 260 -1.70 10.82 -9.47
CA PHE A 260 -2.07 12.10 -8.89
C PHE A 260 -2.80 13.01 -9.88
N TYR A 261 -3.90 13.63 -9.43
CA TYR A 261 -4.62 14.62 -10.24
C TYR A 261 -3.88 15.98 -10.30
N ASN A 262 -3.02 16.27 -9.32
CA ASN A 262 -2.18 17.48 -9.28
C ASN A 262 -0.73 17.21 -9.72
N ALA A 263 -0.50 16.21 -10.57
CA ALA A 263 0.84 15.77 -11.01
C ALA A 263 1.73 16.90 -11.56
N ARG A 264 1.13 17.99 -12.12
CA ARG A 264 1.86 19.08 -12.78
C ARG A 264 2.07 20.31 -11.92
N GLU A 265 1.66 20.31 -10.65
CA GLU A 265 1.63 21.51 -9.80
C GLU A 265 3.02 22.08 -9.51
N ASN A 266 4.00 21.21 -9.21
CA ASN A 266 5.39 21.62 -9.01
C ASN A 266 6.36 20.47 -9.32
N TRP A 267 7.66 20.70 -9.14
CA TRP A 267 8.68 19.68 -9.40
C TRP A 267 8.48 18.41 -8.55
N LEU A 268 8.15 18.57 -7.27
CA LEU A 268 7.98 17.44 -6.34
C LEU A 268 6.79 16.56 -6.75
N THR A 269 5.67 17.17 -7.12
CA THR A 269 4.47 16.43 -7.58
C THR A 269 4.71 15.74 -8.91
N ARG A 270 5.51 16.36 -9.81
CA ARG A 270 5.92 15.72 -11.08
C ARG A 270 6.76 14.47 -10.81
N MET A 271 7.81 14.60 -9.99
CA MET A 271 8.67 13.46 -9.65
C MET A 271 7.88 12.34 -8.96
N PHE A 272 6.94 12.71 -8.10
CA PHE A 272 6.10 11.73 -7.41
C PHE A 272 5.16 11.01 -8.40
N ALA A 273 4.60 11.72 -9.38
CA ALA A 273 3.76 11.13 -10.42
C ALA A 273 4.54 10.16 -11.33
N LEU A 274 5.81 10.46 -11.63
CA LEU A 274 6.70 9.54 -12.37
C LEU A 274 6.95 8.25 -11.58
N ASP A 275 7.26 8.39 -10.28
CA ASP A 275 7.53 7.27 -9.38
C ASP A 275 6.31 6.35 -9.27
N TYR A 276 5.10 6.93 -9.13
CA TYR A 276 3.83 6.18 -9.10
C TYR A 276 3.50 5.52 -10.44
N ALA A 277 3.72 6.20 -11.55
CA ALA A 277 3.48 5.62 -12.86
C ALA A 277 4.41 4.41 -13.10
N LEU A 278 5.70 4.50 -12.74
CA LEU A 278 6.59 3.36 -12.81
C LEU A 278 6.11 2.21 -11.90
N TRP A 279 5.71 2.53 -10.66
CA TRP A 279 5.30 1.55 -9.66
C TRP A 279 4.03 0.81 -10.07
N PHE A 280 2.94 1.55 -10.34
CA PHE A 280 1.61 0.98 -10.56
C PHE A 280 1.36 0.52 -12.00
N ASP A 281 2.02 1.12 -12.99
CA ASP A 281 1.78 0.76 -14.39
C ASP A 281 2.75 -0.32 -14.90
N PHE A 282 3.89 -0.55 -14.20
CA PHE A 282 4.89 -1.51 -14.64
C PHE A 282 5.33 -2.49 -13.56
N LEU A 283 5.79 -2.00 -12.39
CA LEU A 283 6.42 -2.87 -11.40
C LEU A 283 5.42 -3.82 -10.76
N LEU A 284 4.25 -3.34 -10.31
CA LEU A 284 3.22 -4.21 -9.74
C LEU A 284 2.64 -5.20 -10.77
N PRO A 285 2.30 -4.80 -12.01
CA PRO A 285 1.94 -5.76 -13.05
C PRO A 285 3.02 -6.80 -13.35
N GLY A 286 4.29 -6.41 -13.29
CA GLY A 286 5.41 -7.35 -13.41
C GLY A 286 5.48 -8.38 -12.28
N LEU A 287 5.27 -7.93 -11.03
CA LEU A 287 5.19 -8.82 -9.86
C LEU A 287 4.02 -9.80 -9.96
N ASP A 288 2.84 -9.32 -10.39
CA ASP A 288 1.65 -10.15 -10.62
C ASP A 288 1.96 -11.30 -11.59
N ARG A 289 2.60 -10.99 -12.73
CA ARG A 289 2.96 -11.98 -13.75
C ARG A 289 3.98 -13.01 -13.30
N LEU A 290 4.95 -12.58 -12.49
CA LEU A 290 5.94 -13.48 -11.91
C LEU A 290 5.40 -14.28 -10.71
N GLY A 291 4.19 -13.96 -10.22
CA GLY A 291 3.64 -14.55 -9.00
C GLY A 291 4.47 -14.25 -7.75
N ILE A 292 5.21 -13.14 -7.76
CA ILE A 292 5.98 -12.66 -6.61
C ILE A 292 5.03 -11.95 -5.64
N PRO A 293 5.20 -12.13 -4.30
CA PRO A 293 4.42 -11.40 -3.30
C PRO A 293 4.43 -9.89 -3.56
N MET A 294 3.25 -9.30 -3.71
CA MET A 294 3.07 -7.91 -4.10
C MET A 294 2.73 -7.06 -2.88
N PRO A 295 3.54 -6.04 -2.52
CA PRO A 295 3.12 -5.04 -1.54
C PRO A 295 2.00 -4.19 -2.14
N LEU A 296 0.87 -4.07 -1.42
CA LEU A 296 -0.26 -3.26 -1.86
C LEU A 296 0.02 -1.77 -1.67
N GLY A 297 -0.64 -0.94 -2.46
CA GLY A 297 -0.76 0.49 -2.19
C GLY A 297 -1.80 0.77 -1.11
N GLY A 298 -1.81 1.99 -0.56
CA GLY A 298 -2.63 2.37 0.61
C GLY A 298 -4.13 2.41 0.35
N THR A 299 -4.54 2.42 -0.91
CA THR A 299 -5.94 2.59 -1.32
C THR A 299 -6.27 1.78 -2.56
N SER A 300 -7.56 1.78 -2.94
CA SER A 300 -8.07 1.11 -4.15
C SER A 300 -7.74 -0.39 -4.20
N ASN A 301 -7.73 -0.99 -3.03
CA ASN A 301 -7.60 -2.43 -2.84
C ASN A 301 -8.99 -3.04 -2.76
N HIS A 302 -9.34 -3.81 -3.77
CA HIS A 302 -10.59 -4.55 -3.83
C HIS A 302 -10.37 -5.96 -3.27
N PHE A 303 -11.17 -6.38 -2.30
CA PHE A 303 -11.04 -7.67 -1.64
C PHE A 303 -12.29 -8.52 -1.80
N ARG A 304 -12.13 -9.84 -1.82
CA ARG A 304 -13.20 -10.74 -1.37
C ARG A 304 -13.35 -10.54 0.13
N THR A 305 -14.51 -10.10 0.59
CA THR A 305 -14.74 -9.69 1.98
C THR A 305 -14.45 -10.82 2.98
N ASP A 306 -14.84 -12.04 2.66
CA ASP A 306 -14.59 -13.25 3.49
C ASP A 306 -13.10 -13.58 3.55
N ALA A 307 -12.36 -13.46 2.47
CA ALA A 307 -10.92 -13.65 2.47
C ALA A 307 -10.24 -12.62 3.39
N LEU A 308 -10.62 -11.34 3.29
CA LEU A 308 -10.08 -10.28 4.15
C LEU A 308 -10.39 -10.54 5.64
N ARG A 309 -11.60 -11.00 5.97
CA ARG A 309 -11.97 -11.40 7.33
C ARG A 309 -11.21 -12.65 7.81
N ALA A 310 -11.02 -13.61 6.92
CA ALA A 310 -10.32 -14.86 7.24
C ALA A 310 -8.86 -14.62 7.63
N ILE A 311 -8.20 -13.62 7.04
CA ILE A 311 -6.83 -13.24 7.37
C ILE A 311 -6.71 -12.19 8.48
N ALA A 312 -7.81 -11.88 9.17
CA ALA A 312 -7.93 -10.92 10.28
C ALA A 312 -7.70 -9.44 9.89
N GLY A 313 -8.03 -9.06 8.65
CA GLY A 313 -7.94 -7.66 8.19
C GLY A 313 -6.51 -7.12 8.12
N TRP A 314 -6.35 -5.85 8.45
CA TRP A 314 -5.07 -5.12 8.45
C TRP A 314 -4.35 -5.23 9.79
N ASP A 315 -3.02 -5.07 9.79
CA ASP A 315 -2.26 -4.98 11.04
C ASP A 315 -2.34 -3.55 11.63
N ALA A 316 -3.01 -3.40 12.76
CA ALA A 316 -3.16 -2.11 13.43
C ALA A 316 -1.83 -1.49 13.90
N HIS A 317 -0.77 -2.30 14.02
CA HIS A 317 0.55 -1.90 14.50
C HIS A 317 1.56 -1.64 13.38
N ASN A 318 1.23 -1.97 12.11
CA ASN A 318 2.09 -1.67 10.98
C ASN A 318 1.73 -0.30 10.36
N VAL A 319 2.73 0.52 10.06
CA VAL A 319 2.50 1.86 9.48
C VAL A 319 2.40 1.86 7.94
N THR A 320 2.58 0.69 7.30
CA THR A 320 2.21 0.36 5.92
C THR A 320 1.50 -0.99 5.95
N GLU A 321 0.36 -1.01 6.60
CA GLU A 321 -0.51 -2.18 6.78
C GLU A 321 -0.97 -2.81 5.48
N ASP A 322 -0.99 -2.01 4.43
CA ASP A 322 -1.29 -2.33 3.04
C ASP A 322 -0.18 -3.20 2.41
N ALA A 323 1.06 -2.71 2.45
CA ALA A 323 2.21 -3.46 1.93
C ALA A 323 2.38 -4.80 2.66
N ASP A 324 2.24 -4.80 3.99
CA ASP A 324 2.24 -6.01 4.81
C ASP A 324 1.12 -6.98 4.40
N LEU A 325 -0.10 -6.46 4.21
CA LEU A 325 -1.28 -7.26 3.84
C LEU A 325 -1.05 -8.02 2.53
N GLY A 326 -0.44 -7.36 1.52
CA GLY A 326 -0.12 -8.01 0.25
C GLY A 326 0.86 -9.19 0.41
N ILE A 327 1.90 -9.02 1.22
CA ILE A 327 2.88 -10.09 1.51
C ILE A 327 2.21 -11.21 2.34
N ARG A 328 1.37 -10.85 3.30
CA ARG A 328 0.65 -11.80 4.14
C ARG A 328 -0.35 -12.65 3.35
N LEU A 329 -1.07 -12.05 2.40
CA LEU A 329 -1.94 -12.80 1.46
C LEU A 329 -1.16 -13.89 0.75
N ALA A 330 -0.01 -13.55 0.15
CA ALA A 330 0.83 -14.52 -0.55
C ALA A 330 1.32 -15.65 0.38
N ARG A 331 1.71 -15.33 1.62
CA ARG A 331 2.14 -16.33 2.62
C ARG A 331 1.02 -17.26 3.07
N LEU A 332 -0.23 -16.84 2.92
CA LEU A 332 -1.42 -17.65 3.23
C LEU A 332 -1.99 -18.36 1.99
N GLY A 333 -1.25 -18.39 0.87
CA GLY A 333 -1.63 -19.08 -0.37
C GLY A 333 -2.66 -18.33 -1.22
N LEU A 334 -2.93 -17.07 -0.88
CA LEU A 334 -3.83 -16.20 -1.60
C LEU A 334 -3.04 -15.31 -2.58
N ARG A 335 -3.69 -14.87 -3.65
CA ARG A 335 -3.06 -14.04 -4.68
C ARG A 335 -3.63 -12.64 -4.71
N VAL A 336 -2.75 -11.70 -5.04
CA VAL A 336 -3.10 -10.34 -5.45
C VAL A 336 -2.93 -10.25 -6.96
N ARG A 337 -3.85 -9.57 -7.66
CA ARG A 337 -3.70 -9.22 -9.07
C ARG A 337 -3.80 -7.71 -9.25
N THR A 338 -3.26 -7.21 -10.33
CA THR A 338 -3.42 -5.80 -10.72
C THR A 338 -4.71 -5.60 -11.50
N LEU A 339 -5.37 -4.47 -11.25
CA LEU A 339 -6.61 -4.04 -11.93
C LEU A 339 -6.29 -2.89 -12.88
N ASP A 340 -6.74 -2.99 -14.12
CA ASP A 340 -6.61 -1.92 -15.13
C ASP A 340 -7.69 -0.84 -14.95
N SER A 341 -7.57 -0.12 -13.86
CA SER A 341 -8.36 1.07 -13.55
C SER A 341 -7.53 1.97 -12.64
N THR A 342 -7.67 3.28 -12.77
CA THR A 342 -6.88 4.26 -12.01
C THR A 342 -7.72 4.97 -10.97
N THR A 343 -7.16 5.13 -9.77
CA THR A 343 -7.61 6.09 -8.77
C THR A 343 -6.61 7.23 -8.72
N TYR A 344 -7.09 8.45 -8.74
CA TYR A 344 -6.27 9.66 -8.66
C TYR A 344 -6.34 10.23 -7.24
N GLU A 345 -5.17 10.49 -6.67
CA GLU A 345 -4.94 11.01 -5.33
C GLU A 345 -4.39 12.44 -5.37
N GLU A 346 -4.16 13.07 -4.22
CA GLU A 346 -3.43 14.33 -4.09
C GLU A 346 -1.97 14.07 -3.74
N ALA A 347 -1.05 14.46 -4.62
CA ALA A 347 0.38 14.47 -4.28
C ALA A 347 0.71 15.61 -3.30
N PRO A 348 1.50 15.36 -2.24
CA PRO A 348 1.99 16.43 -1.37
C PRO A 348 2.73 17.52 -2.14
N VAL A 349 2.31 18.77 -1.97
CA VAL A 349 2.88 19.92 -2.67
C VAL A 349 4.08 20.54 -1.95
N ASP A 350 4.23 20.27 -0.65
CA ASP A 350 5.34 20.76 0.17
C ASP A 350 6.28 19.63 0.61
N LEU A 351 7.58 19.97 0.69
CA LEU A 351 8.63 19.00 1.05
C LEU A 351 8.46 18.42 2.45
N GLY A 352 7.97 19.21 3.40
CA GLY A 352 7.79 18.76 4.77
C GLY A 352 6.72 17.67 4.88
N ASN A 353 5.58 17.85 4.20
CA ASN A 353 4.50 16.87 4.13
C ASN A 353 4.95 15.59 3.39
N TRP A 354 5.62 15.78 2.23
CA TRP A 354 6.21 14.69 1.46
C TRP A 354 7.20 13.87 2.30
N LEU A 355 8.11 14.53 3.03
CA LEU A 355 9.12 13.86 3.85
C LEU A 355 8.48 13.05 4.99
N ARG A 356 7.42 13.57 5.64
CA ARG A 356 6.66 12.81 6.64
C ARG A 356 6.05 11.54 6.04
N GLN A 357 5.38 11.66 4.89
CA GLN A 357 4.75 10.54 4.21
C GLN A 357 5.79 9.49 3.77
N ARG A 358 6.85 9.91 3.09
CA ARG A 358 7.91 9.00 2.60
C ARG A 358 8.68 8.33 3.75
N SER A 359 8.97 9.06 4.84
CA SER A 359 9.61 8.46 6.01
C SER A 359 8.73 7.39 6.66
N ARG A 360 7.41 7.61 6.72
CA ARG A 360 6.45 6.60 7.19
C ARG A 360 6.48 5.36 6.30
N TRP A 361 6.51 5.52 4.97
CA TRP A 361 6.57 4.39 4.04
C TRP A 361 7.86 3.60 4.18
N MET A 362 9.03 4.27 4.22
CA MET A 362 10.31 3.59 4.40
C MET A 362 10.36 2.84 5.74
N LYS A 363 9.86 3.45 6.82
CA LYS A 363 9.70 2.76 8.12
C LYS A 363 8.82 1.53 8.03
N GLY A 364 7.68 1.63 7.37
CA GLY A 364 6.73 0.52 7.20
C GLY A 364 7.31 -0.63 6.37
N TYR A 365 8.06 -0.34 5.30
CA TYR A 365 8.78 -1.36 4.55
C TYR A 365 9.82 -2.10 5.41
N MET A 366 10.55 -1.38 6.28
CA MET A 366 11.46 -1.99 7.26
C MET A 366 10.69 -2.86 8.26
N GLN A 367 9.55 -2.39 8.79
CA GLN A 367 8.69 -3.18 9.68
C GLN A 367 8.19 -4.46 9.00
N THR A 368 7.64 -4.34 7.81
CA THR A 368 7.14 -5.47 7.02
C THR A 368 8.26 -6.47 6.74
N TRP A 369 9.45 -5.99 6.36
CA TRP A 369 10.59 -6.87 6.15
C TRP A 369 10.99 -7.60 7.43
N LEU A 370 11.12 -6.92 8.55
CA LEU A 370 11.47 -7.51 9.85
C LEU A 370 10.43 -8.54 10.31
N VAL A 371 9.14 -8.23 10.20
CA VAL A 371 8.05 -9.15 10.56
C VAL A 371 8.11 -10.43 9.74
N HIS A 372 8.22 -10.32 8.42
CA HIS A 372 8.23 -11.50 7.54
C HIS A 372 9.56 -12.27 7.57
N MET A 373 10.65 -11.63 8.00
CA MET A 373 11.98 -12.26 8.19
C MET A 373 12.20 -12.84 9.59
N ARG A 374 11.18 -12.90 10.44
CA ARG A 374 11.26 -13.65 11.73
C ARG A 374 11.55 -15.14 11.51
N ASN A 375 11.04 -15.69 10.41
CA ASN A 375 11.32 -17.07 10.00
C ASN A 375 11.51 -17.13 8.47
N PRO A 376 12.73 -16.89 7.98
CA PRO A 376 13.02 -16.85 6.55
C PRO A 376 12.80 -18.20 5.86
N ALA A 377 13.04 -19.32 6.55
CA ALA A 377 12.79 -20.65 6.00
C ALA A 377 11.30 -20.90 5.77
N ARG A 378 10.43 -20.41 6.68
CA ARG A 378 8.98 -20.48 6.50
C ARG A 378 8.49 -19.55 5.39
N LEU A 379 9.06 -18.34 5.28
CA LEU A 379 8.77 -17.43 4.18
C LEU A 379 9.10 -18.10 2.83
N MET A 380 10.29 -18.68 2.71
CA MET A 380 10.72 -19.37 1.48
C MET A 380 9.83 -20.60 1.16
N ARG A 381 9.39 -21.36 2.17
CA ARG A 381 8.45 -22.48 1.96
C ARG A 381 7.08 -22.04 1.45
N HIS A 382 6.56 -20.89 1.95
CA HIS A 382 5.24 -20.39 1.57
C HIS A 382 5.23 -19.69 0.21
N SER A 383 6.25 -18.91 -0.11
CA SER A 383 6.32 -18.11 -1.34
C SER A 383 7.22 -18.69 -2.44
N GLY A 384 7.89 -19.84 -2.17
CA GLY A 384 8.89 -20.41 -3.06
C GLY A 384 10.18 -19.58 -3.09
N VAL A 385 11.18 -20.08 -3.82
CA VAL A 385 12.49 -19.41 -3.96
C VAL A 385 12.35 -18.07 -4.69
N SER A 386 11.59 -18.03 -5.79
CA SER A 386 11.35 -16.81 -6.57
C SER A 386 10.62 -15.74 -5.74
N GLY A 387 9.59 -16.13 -4.99
CA GLY A 387 8.87 -15.23 -4.11
C GLY A 387 9.74 -14.73 -2.95
N PHE A 388 10.59 -15.58 -2.37
CA PHE A 388 11.55 -15.19 -1.34
C PHE A 388 12.58 -14.18 -1.87
N LEU A 389 13.22 -14.47 -3.01
CA LEU A 389 14.20 -13.56 -3.62
C LEU A 389 13.55 -12.25 -4.08
N GLY A 390 12.37 -12.34 -4.68
CA GLY A 390 11.58 -11.16 -5.05
C GLY A 390 11.24 -10.29 -3.85
N PHE A 391 10.85 -10.87 -2.72
CA PHE A 391 10.62 -10.14 -1.48
C PHE A 391 11.89 -9.45 -0.96
N GLN A 392 13.05 -10.14 -0.98
CA GLN A 392 14.32 -9.53 -0.55
C GLN A 392 14.70 -8.35 -1.45
N LEU A 393 14.64 -8.54 -2.77
CA LEU A 393 15.07 -7.52 -3.73
C LEU A 393 14.05 -6.38 -3.87
N PHE A 394 12.75 -6.66 -3.80
CA PHE A 394 11.73 -5.63 -3.97
C PHE A 394 11.41 -4.90 -2.67
N VAL A 395 11.00 -5.61 -1.62
CA VAL A 395 10.68 -4.99 -0.32
C VAL A 395 11.95 -4.57 0.41
N GLY A 396 12.90 -5.49 0.59
CA GLY A 396 14.20 -5.22 1.22
C GLY A 396 15.02 -4.21 0.42
N GLY A 397 15.11 -4.40 -0.90
CA GLY A 397 15.86 -3.52 -1.81
C GLY A 397 15.35 -2.08 -1.82
N THR A 398 14.07 -1.83 -1.60
CA THR A 398 13.51 -0.47 -1.60
C THR A 398 14.12 0.40 -0.49
N PHE A 399 14.10 -0.04 0.75
CA PHE A 399 14.67 0.75 1.85
C PHE A 399 16.20 0.65 1.92
N LEU A 400 16.78 -0.51 1.58
CA LEU A 400 18.24 -0.69 1.55
C LEU A 400 18.90 0.23 0.50
N THR A 401 18.31 0.34 -0.69
CA THR A 401 18.80 1.29 -1.71
C THR A 401 18.77 2.72 -1.18
N GLY A 402 17.70 3.13 -0.50
CA GLY A 402 17.61 4.45 0.10
C GLY A 402 18.70 4.72 1.15
N LEU A 403 19.08 3.71 1.94
CA LEU A 403 20.13 3.83 2.97
C LEU A 403 21.55 3.75 2.39
N LEU A 404 21.78 2.87 1.41
CA LEU A 404 23.13 2.59 0.91
C LEU A 404 23.56 3.53 -0.23
N ASN A 405 22.60 4.03 -1.04
CA ASN A 405 22.91 4.83 -2.21
C ASN A 405 23.75 6.10 -1.90
N PRO A 406 23.45 6.91 -0.86
CA PRO A 406 24.29 8.06 -0.51
C PRO A 406 25.72 7.67 -0.12
N LEU A 407 25.91 6.55 0.56
CA LEU A 407 27.23 6.06 0.93
C LEU A 407 28.03 5.60 -0.29
N MET A 408 27.38 4.90 -1.22
CA MET A 408 28.00 4.47 -2.47
C MET A 408 28.39 5.67 -3.33
N TRP A 409 27.54 6.70 -3.43
CA TRP A 409 27.85 7.94 -4.12
C TRP A 409 28.98 8.71 -3.44
N ALA A 410 29.03 8.75 -2.12
CA ALA A 410 30.14 9.39 -1.39
C ALA A 410 31.49 8.68 -1.70
N VAL A 411 31.49 7.35 -1.68
CA VAL A 411 32.67 6.54 -2.08
C VAL A 411 33.09 6.84 -3.53
N PHE A 412 32.13 6.89 -4.45
CA PHE A 412 32.37 7.20 -5.86
C PHE A 412 33.00 8.59 -6.05
N LEU A 413 32.42 9.62 -5.45
CA LEU A 413 32.90 11.00 -5.55
C LEU A 413 34.29 11.15 -4.90
N CYS A 414 34.54 10.53 -3.75
CA CYS A 414 35.87 10.51 -3.14
C CYS A 414 36.89 9.84 -4.04
N SER A 415 36.55 8.72 -4.66
CA SER A 415 37.44 8.03 -5.60
C SER A 415 37.76 8.89 -6.83
N LEU A 416 36.77 9.61 -7.35
CA LEU A 416 36.95 10.53 -8.51
C LEU A 416 37.81 11.75 -8.17
N LEU A 417 37.61 12.35 -6.98
CA LEU A 417 38.30 13.59 -6.59
C LEU A 417 39.75 13.36 -6.13
N PHE A 418 40.02 12.25 -5.48
CA PHE A 418 41.32 11.99 -4.86
C PHE A 418 42.18 10.96 -5.62
N GLY A 419 41.69 10.45 -6.76
CA GLY A 419 42.41 9.50 -7.64
C GLY A 419 42.67 8.12 -7.05
N SER A 420 42.58 7.99 -5.75
CA SER A 420 42.54 6.74 -4.98
C SER A 420 42.00 7.07 -3.59
N LEU A 421 41.15 6.23 -3.03
CA LEU A 421 40.78 6.36 -1.62
C LEU A 421 42.05 6.26 -0.75
N PRO A 422 42.15 6.98 0.40
CA PRO A 422 43.27 6.86 1.35
C PRO A 422 43.55 5.42 1.82
N TYR A 423 42.68 4.50 1.42
CA TYR A 423 42.77 3.05 1.63
C TYR A 423 43.17 2.29 0.34
N ALA A 424 43.97 2.90 -0.54
CA ALA A 424 44.38 2.29 -1.81
C ALA A 424 45.01 0.90 -1.69
N GLY A 425 45.60 0.58 -0.53
CA GLY A 425 45.99 -0.78 -0.20
C GLY A 425 44.87 -1.74 0.14
N LEU A 426 43.70 -1.23 0.56
CA LEU A 426 42.49 -2.01 0.90
C LEU A 426 41.56 -2.24 -0.32
N LEU A 427 41.61 -1.37 -1.32
CA LEU A 427 40.72 -1.34 -2.47
C LEU A 427 41.51 -1.39 -3.79
N SER A 428 42.67 -2.09 -3.81
CA SER A 428 43.55 -2.13 -4.96
C SER A 428 42.94 -2.84 -6.18
N ALA A 429 42.80 -2.07 -7.19
CA ALA A 429 42.70 -2.30 -8.62
C ALA A 429 41.37 -2.85 -9.20
N PRO A 430 41.20 -4.00 -9.82
CA PRO A 430 40.02 -4.24 -10.68
C PRO A 430 38.71 -4.46 -9.90
N SER A 431 38.76 -4.58 -8.55
CA SER A 431 37.59 -4.86 -7.71
C SER A 431 36.71 -3.64 -7.40
N THR A 432 37.20 -2.41 -7.60
CA THR A 432 36.44 -1.17 -7.29
C THR A 432 35.81 -0.53 -8.51
N ASP A 433 36.41 -0.66 -9.68
CA ASP A 433 35.90 -0.03 -10.90
C ASP A 433 34.59 -0.65 -11.35
N PHE A 434 34.44 -1.96 -11.20
CA PHE A 434 33.23 -2.66 -11.60
C PHE A 434 32.00 -2.28 -10.75
N PRO A 435 32.05 -2.24 -9.40
CA PRO A 435 30.95 -1.71 -8.57
C PRO A 435 30.58 -0.27 -8.87
N LEU A 436 31.56 0.60 -9.09
CA LEU A 436 31.34 2.01 -9.39
C LEU A 436 30.72 2.21 -10.77
N LEU A 437 31.18 1.48 -11.77
CA LEU A 437 30.55 1.45 -13.09
C LEU A 437 29.11 0.91 -12.99
N GLY A 438 28.90 -0.15 -12.23
CA GLY A 438 27.58 -0.71 -11.95
C GLY A 438 26.63 0.30 -11.33
N LEU A 439 27.09 1.07 -10.33
CA LEU A 439 26.33 2.15 -9.71
C LEU A 439 25.92 3.21 -10.73
N PHE A 440 26.88 3.67 -11.55
CA PHE A 440 26.60 4.68 -12.58
C PHE A 440 25.61 4.19 -13.62
N VAL A 441 25.87 3.03 -14.23
CA VAL A 441 24.98 2.42 -15.24
C VAL A 441 23.60 2.14 -14.68
N GLY A 442 23.51 1.62 -13.44
CA GLY A 442 22.23 1.35 -12.80
C GLY A 442 21.42 2.61 -12.53
N ASN A 443 22.04 3.71 -12.09
CA ASN A 443 21.33 4.97 -11.89
C ASN A 443 20.84 5.58 -13.22
N VAL A 444 21.66 5.51 -14.30
CA VAL A 444 21.22 5.91 -15.65
C VAL A 444 20.02 5.07 -16.10
N LEU A 445 20.09 3.76 -15.90
CA LEU A 445 19.00 2.86 -16.26
C LEU A 445 17.74 3.14 -15.44
N PHE A 446 17.84 3.36 -14.14
CA PHE A 446 16.67 3.73 -13.31
C PHE A 446 16.08 5.07 -13.72
N THR A 447 16.91 6.07 -14.11
CA THR A 447 16.42 7.32 -14.68
C THR A 447 15.62 7.05 -15.96
N TYR A 448 16.13 6.21 -16.85
CA TYR A 448 15.40 5.80 -18.05
C TYR A 448 14.08 5.09 -17.71
N LEU A 449 14.09 4.15 -16.76
CA LEU A 449 12.86 3.46 -16.34
C LEU A 449 11.82 4.44 -15.76
N ALA A 450 12.25 5.46 -15.00
CA ALA A 450 11.34 6.47 -14.47
C ALA A 450 10.65 7.28 -15.58
N MET A 451 11.29 7.43 -16.75
CA MET A 451 10.70 8.12 -17.91
C MET A 451 9.65 7.28 -18.65
N LEU A 452 9.62 5.96 -18.48
CA LEU A 452 8.66 5.09 -19.14
C LEU A 452 7.24 5.23 -18.58
N GLY A 453 7.11 5.49 -17.27
CA GLY A 453 5.81 5.66 -16.61
C GLY A 453 4.93 6.70 -17.28
N PRO A 454 5.37 7.95 -17.37
CA PRO A 454 4.61 9.01 -18.05
C PRO A 454 4.39 8.74 -19.54
N CYS A 455 5.31 8.06 -20.24
CA CYS A 455 5.10 7.65 -21.64
C CYS A 455 3.85 6.76 -21.77
N ARG A 456 3.68 5.77 -20.89
CA ARG A 456 2.53 4.85 -20.91
C ARG A 456 1.20 5.58 -20.69
N ARG A 457 1.21 6.66 -19.92
CA ARG A 457 0.04 7.49 -19.62
C ARG A 457 -0.21 8.60 -20.66
N GLY A 458 0.63 8.71 -21.69
CA GLY A 458 0.56 9.81 -22.67
C GLY A 458 0.98 11.18 -22.10
N TRP A 459 1.63 11.21 -20.94
CA TRP A 459 2.11 12.44 -20.28
C TRP A 459 3.50 12.81 -20.78
N LEU A 460 3.61 13.08 -22.09
CA LEU A 460 4.90 13.30 -22.74
C LEU A 460 5.63 14.54 -22.21
N ASP A 461 4.91 15.54 -21.72
CA ASP A 461 5.43 16.73 -21.06
C ASP A 461 6.18 16.44 -19.75
N LEU A 462 5.86 15.33 -19.09
CA LEU A 462 6.52 14.90 -17.86
C LEU A 462 7.76 14.02 -18.10
N VAL A 463 7.92 13.46 -19.29
CA VAL A 463 9.04 12.54 -19.60
C VAL A 463 10.40 13.18 -19.32
N PRO A 464 10.72 14.42 -19.75
CA PRO A 464 12.02 15.05 -19.49
C PRO A 464 12.29 15.28 -17.99
N GLN A 465 11.25 15.33 -17.16
CA GLN A 465 11.39 15.50 -15.71
C GLN A 465 12.11 14.31 -15.06
N GLY A 466 12.08 13.12 -15.70
CA GLY A 466 12.81 11.94 -15.24
C GLY A 466 14.31 12.16 -15.07
N LEU A 467 14.92 13.13 -15.77
CA LEU A 467 16.31 13.54 -15.56
C LEU A 467 16.56 14.09 -14.14
N GLY A 468 15.52 14.56 -13.46
CA GLY A 468 15.56 14.96 -12.04
C GLY A 468 15.54 13.81 -11.03
N ALA A 469 15.39 12.55 -11.48
CA ALA A 469 15.29 11.38 -10.61
C ALA A 469 16.45 11.25 -9.59
N PRO A 470 17.72 11.50 -9.92
CA PRO A 470 18.81 11.43 -8.94
C PRO A 470 18.62 12.35 -7.72
N LEU A 471 18.14 13.57 -7.95
CA LEU A 471 17.82 14.51 -6.86
C LEU A 471 16.65 14.02 -6.02
N TYR A 472 15.63 13.46 -6.67
CA TYR A 472 14.49 12.87 -5.97
C TYR A 472 14.89 11.66 -5.11
N TRP A 473 15.83 10.83 -5.57
CA TRP A 473 16.34 9.71 -4.77
C TRP A 473 17.17 10.15 -3.57
N ALA A 474 17.86 11.29 -3.66
CA ALA A 474 18.50 11.88 -2.49
C ALA A 474 17.48 12.25 -1.41
N LEU A 475 16.32 12.77 -1.79
CA LEU A 475 15.20 13.02 -0.85
C LEU A 475 14.64 11.71 -0.29
N ILE A 476 14.51 10.66 -1.11
CA ILE A 476 14.09 9.31 -0.64
C ILE A 476 15.11 8.77 0.37
N SER A 477 16.41 8.99 0.15
CA SER A 477 17.44 8.60 1.10
C SER A 477 17.30 9.32 2.45
N ALA A 478 17.07 10.64 2.43
CA ALA A 478 16.80 11.41 3.65
C ALA A 478 15.55 10.86 4.39
N ALA A 479 14.49 10.53 3.65
CA ALA A 479 13.29 9.90 4.19
C ALA A 479 13.59 8.51 4.79
N SER A 480 14.50 7.73 4.16
CA SER A 480 14.89 6.40 4.64
C SER A 480 15.66 6.47 5.97
N TYR A 481 16.61 7.39 6.10
CA TYR A 481 17.32 7.60 7.38
C TYR A 481 16.40 8.09 8.48
N ARG A 482 15.49 9.03 8.17
CA ARG A 482 14.46 9.47 9.11
C ARG A 482 13.52 8.33 9.49
N GLY A 483 13.11 7.50 8.53
CA GLY A 483 12.30 6.31 8.75
C GLY A 483 12.99 5.28 9.64
N LEU A 484 14.29 5.03 9.41
CA LEU A 484 15.12 4.15 10.25
C LEU A 484 15.21 4.65 11.69
N TRP A 485 15.44 5.95 11.89
CA TRP A 485 15.42 6.55 13.22
C TRP A 485 14.07 6.36 13.93
N HIS A 486 12.97 6.63 13.22
CA HIS A 486 11.61 6.45 13.75
C HIS A 486 11.25 4.99 14.03
N LEU A 487 11.88 4.04 13.34
CA LEU A 487 11.67 2.61 13.59
C LEU A 487 12.07 2.22 15.02
N PHE A 488 13.12 2.82 15.56
CA PHE A 488 13.61 2.55 16.92
C PHE A 488 12.93 3.42 17.98
N VAL A 489 12.67 4.69 17.68
CA VAL A 489 12.18 5.66 18.68
C VAL A 489 10.66 5.71 18.76
N LYS A 490 9.97 5.55 17.62
CA LYS A 490 8.50 5.68 17.49
C LYS A 490 7.95 4.66 16.48
N PRO A 491 8.08 3.34 16.73
CA PRO A 491 7.75 2.31 15.73
C PRO A 491 6.31 2.39 15.25
N TRP A 492 5.33 2.57 16.13
CA TRP A 492 3.90 2.55 15.80
C TRP A 492 3.30 3.92 15.52
N HIS A 493 4.11 5.00 15.60
CA HIS A 493 3.60 6.35 15.40
C HIS A 493 3.23 6.57 13.92
N TRP A 494 1.97 6.84 13.68
CA TRP A 494 1.44 7.19 12.36
C TRP A 494 1.56 8.70 12.13
N GLU A 495 2.49 9.11 11.27
CA GLU A 495 2.57 10.51 10.84
C GLU A 495 1.53 10.76 9.74
N LYS A 496 0.49 11.53 10.09
CA LYS A 496 -0.55 11.90 9.13
C LYS A 496 0.01 12.79 8.03
N THR A 497 -0.40 12.51 6.79
CA THR A 497 -0.24 13.39 5.64
C THR A 497 -1.44 14.35 5.60
N ASP A 498 -1.21 15.63 5.33
CA ASP A 498 -2.28 16.61 5.18
C ASP A 498 -2.71 16.68 3.70
N HIS A 499 -4.02 16.61 3.46
CA HIS A 499 -4.64 16.69 2.13
C HIS A 499 -5.44 17.98 1.96
N GLY A 500 -5.89 18.28 0.72
CA GLY A 500 -6.63 19.51 0.40
C GLY A 500 -5.75 20.76 0.38
N ARG A 501 -4.46 20.60 0.03
CA ARG A 501 -3.48 21.70 -0.05
C ARG A 501 -3.17 22.12 -1.48
N THR A 502 -3.60 21.34 -2.48
CA THR A 502 -3.40 21.66 -3.89
C THR A 502 -4.11 22.96 -4.28
N ARG A 503 -3.45 23.75 -5.12
CA ARG A 503 -4.02 24.95 -5.74
C ARG A 503 -4.71 24.67 -7.07
N GLN A 504 -4.49 23.47 -7.63
CA GLN A 504 -5.14 23.10 -8.88
C GLN A 504 -6.61 22.72 -8.60
N PRO A 505 -7.57 23.35 -9.28
CA PRO A 505 -8.95 22.90 -9.21
C PRO A 505 -9.00 21.44 -9.66
N ALA A 506 -9.88 20.67 -9.05
CA ALA A 506 -10.14 19.32 -9.47
C ALA A 506 -10.58 19.30 -10.93
N VAL A 507 -9.65 19.03 -11.84
CA VAL A 507 -10.02 18.78 -13.23
C VAL A 507 -10.86 17.50 -13.21
N LEU A 508 -12.13 17.66 -13.45
CA LEU A 508 -13.06 16.56 -13.66
C LEU A 508 -12.58 15.86 -14.93
N PHE A 509 -12.05 14.64 -14.80
CA PHE A 509 -11.72 13.83 -15.96
C PHE A 509 -13.02 13.55 -16.72
N VAL A 510 -13.23 14.28 -17.78
CA VAL A 510 -14.17 13.89 -18.83
C VAL A 510 -13.52 12.70 -19.51
N SER A 511 -14.18 11.55 -19.43
CA SER A 511 -13.81 10.33 -20.15
C SER A 511 -13.45 10.67 -21.58
N GLY A 512 -12.25 10.20 -22.02
CA GLY A 512 -11.65 10.53 -23.30
C GLY A 512 -12.62 10.50 -24.47
N GLY A 513 -12.75 11.67 -25.05
CA GLY A 513 -13.14 11.87 -26.43
C GLY A 513 -12.03 12.73 -27.02
N GLU A 514 -11.37 12.17 -27.98
CA GLU A 514 -10.58 12.76 -29.05
C GLU A 514 -9.92 14.13 -28.82
N ALA A 515 -8.59 14.15 -28.76
CA ALA A 515 -7.74 15.13 -29.43
C ALA A 515 -6.41 14.46 -29.83
#